data_dafedada128015b6d762d132479fc9c1
#
_entry.id   dafedada128015b6d762d132479fc9c1
#
_cell.length_a   1.000
_cell.length_b   1.000
_cell.length_c   1.000
_cell.angle_alpha   90.00
_cell.angle_beta   90.00
_cell.angle_gamma   90.00
#
_symmetry.space_group_name_H-M   'P 1'
#
loop_
_entity.id
_entity.type
_entity.pdbx_description
1 polymer ?
#
loop_
_entity_poly.entity_id
_entity_poly.type
_entity_poly.pdbx_seq_one_letter_code
_entity_poly.pdbx_strand_id
1 'polypeptide(L)'
;MEKKELRIVYMGTPDFAVESLKALVEGGYNVVGVITMPDKPVGRHGSVLQASPVKEYAVSQNLPVLQPEKLKDEAFLAELRALEADLQIVVAFRMLPEVVWNMPRFGTFNLHASLLPQYRGAAPINWAVINGDTETGVTTFFLTHEIDTGKIIRQKHLPIADTDDVGIVHDALMTMGAGLVTETVDLLLEGKMDAVPQEEFFKDPAELRPAPKIFKETCRINWNQPLKKIYDFVRGLSPYPAAWTELVAPDGSRMALKVY
;
A
#
# COMPACT_ATOMS: atom_id res chain seq x y z
N MET A 1 10.70 13.64 -23.00
CA MET A 1 9.78 12.52 -23.34
C MET A 1 8.37 12.98 -23.00
N GLU A 2 7.45 12.75 -23.91
CA GLU A 2 6.06 13.12 -23.68
C GLU A 2 5.32 12.07 -22.84
N LYS A 3 4.26 12.50 -22.17
CA LYS A 3 3.42 11.63 -21.33
C LYS A 3 2.91 10.37 -22.05
N LYS A 4 2.56 10.50 -23.33
CA LYS A 4 2.06 9.39 -24.17
C LYS A 4 3.14 8.37 -24.57
N GLU A 5 4.40 8.78 -24.55
CA GLU A 5 5.52 7.92 -24.94
C GLU A 5 5.99 7.02 -23.81
N LEU A 6 5.76 7.42 -22.56
CA LEU A 6 6.16 6.64 -21.37
C LEU A 6 5.18 5.50 -21.13
N ARG A 7 5.58 4.28 -21.41
CA ARG A 7 4.77 3.07 -21.21
C ARG A 7 4.82 2.63 -19.75
N ILE A 8 3.68 2.64 -19.09
CA ILE A 8 3.55 2.34 -17.67
C ILE A 8 2.78 1.03 -17.47
N VAL A 9 3.33 0.13 -16.69
CA VAL A 9 2.61 -1.01 -16.10
C VAL A 9 2.32 -0.68 -14.64
N TYR A 10 1.07 -0.86 -14.26
CA TYR A 10 0.58 -0.61 -12.90
C TYR A 10 0.25 -1.90 -12.18
N MET A 11 0.67 -2.03 -10.92
CA MET A 11 0.44 -3.22 -10.08
C MET A 11 -0.22 -2.82 -8.77
N GLY A 12 -1.36 -3.42 -8.47
CA GLY A 12 -2.10 -3.15 -7.25
C GLY A 12 -3.32 -4.04 -7.10
N THR A 13 -3.92 -4.06 -5.91
CA THR A 13 -5.06 -4.96 -5.63
C THR A 13 -6.20 -4.28 -4.89
N PRO A 14 -6.04 -3.70 -3.67
CA PRO A 14 -7.14 -3.17 -2.87
C PRO A 14 -7.62 -1.78 -3.33
N ASP A 15 -8.67 -1.29 -2.69
CA ASP A 15 -9.23 0.06 -2.92
C ASP A 15 -8.17 1.17 -2.84
N PHE A 16 -7.23 1.05 -1.89
CA PHE A 16 -6.13 2.02 -1.76
C PHE A 16 -5.35 2.20 -3.06
N ALA A 17 -5.21 1.15 -3.88
CA ALA A 17 -4.50 1.18 -5.14
C ALA A 17 -5.34 1.70 -6.32
N VAL A 18 -6.66 1.77 -6.20
CA VAL A 18 -7.56 2.23 -7.28
C VAL A 18 -7.36 3.71 -7.58
N GLU A 19 -7.27 4.55 -6.56
CA GLU A 19 -7.18 6.00 -6.74
C GLU A 19 -5.91 6.42 -7.50
N SER A 20 -4.77 5.76 -7.25
CA SER A 20 -3.53 6.03 -7.98
C SER A 20 -3.64 5.62 -9.46
N LEU A 21 -4.24 4.46 -9.74
CA LEU A 21 -4.49 4.03 -11.12
C LEU A 21 -5.44 5.00 -11.84
N LYS A 22 -6.51 5.39 -11.17
CA LYS A 22 -7.49 6.36 -11.68
C LYS A 22 -6.82 7.71 -12.00
N ALA A 23 -5.97 8.21 -11.10
CA ALA A 23 -5.23 9.45 -11.32
C ALA A 23 -4.32 9.38 -12.56
N LEU A 24 -3.67 8.24 -12.79
CA LEU A 24 -2.86 8.01 -13.99
C LEU A 24 -3.72 7.99 -15.25
N VAL A 25 -4.81 7.24 -15.26
CA VAL A 25 -5.70 7.13 -16.43
C VAL A 25 -6.34 8.47 -16.76
N GLU A 26 -6.96 9.12 -15.79
CA GLU A 26 -7.62 10.43 -15.97
C GLU A 26 -6.61 11.55 -16.29
N GLY A 27 -5.38 11.43 -15.81
CA GLY A 27 -4.28 12.36 -16.11
C GLY A 27 -3.67 12.21 -17.50
N GLY A 28 -4.12 11.23 -18.29
CA GLY A 28 -3.65 11.00 -19.67
C GLY A 28 -2.28 10.32 -19.76
N TYR A 29 -1.83 9.66 -18.67
CA TYR A 29 -0.63 8.82 -18.70
C TYR A 29 -0.89 7.52 -19.45
N ASN A 30 0.14 6.99 -20.09
CA ASN A 30 0.03 5.81 -20.93
C ASN A 30 0.15 4.51 -20.11
N VAL A 31 -0.92 4.09 -19.46
CA VAL A 31 -0.99 2.80 -18.77
C VAL A 31 -1.25 1.71 -19.80
N VAL A 32 -0.26 0.86 -20.04
CA VAL A 32 -0.31 -0.21 -21.07
C VAL A 32 -0.76 -1.55 -20.52
N GLY A 33 -0.76 -1.72 -19.22
CA GLY A 33 -1.21 -2.96 -18.57
C GLY A 33 -1.34 -2.78 -17.07
N VAL A 34 -2.18 -3.61 -16.47
CA VAL A 34 -2.46 -3.65 -15.05
C VAL A 34 -2.26 -5.08 -14.55
N ILE A 35 -1.51 -5.22 -13.47
CA ILE A 35 -1.29 -6.50 -12.80
C ILE A 35 -1.96 -6.45 -11.43
N THR A 36 -2.79 -7.43 -11.16
CA THR A 36 -3.51 -7.55 -9.89
C THR A 36 -3.57 -9.00 -9.44
N MET A 37 -3.99 -9.22 -8.20
CA MET A 37 -4.16 -10.57 -7.68
C MET A 37 -5.26 -11.33 -8.43
N PRO A 38 -5.17 -12.66 -8.53
CA PRO A 38 -6.27 -13.49 -9.04
C PRO A 38 -7.58 -13.24 -8.30
N ASP A 39 -8.69 -13.44 -9.00
CA ASP A 39 -10.03 -13.36 -8.40
C ASP A 39 -10.14 -14.33 -7.23
N LYS A 40 -10.77 -13.90 -6.15
CA LYS A 40 -10.91 -14.69 -4.93
C LYS A 40 -12.27 -15.35 -4.85
N PRO A 41 -12.32 -16.65 -4.49
CA PRO A 41 -13.58 -17.29 -4.18
C PRO A 41 -14.16 -16.69 -2.89
N VAL A 42 -15.40 -16.22 -2.96
CA VAL A 42 -16.16 -15.65 -1.83
C VAL A 42 -17.53 -16.30 -1.73
N GLY A 43 -18.24 -16.07 -0.62
CA GLY A 43 -19.54 -16.65 -0.36
C GLY A 43 -19.45 -18.07 0.25
N ARG A 44 -20.63 -18.70 0.47
CA ARG A 44 -20.70 -20.06 0.99
C ARG A 44 -20.02 -21.01 0.01
N HIS A 45 -19.00 -21.73 0.50
CA HIS A 45 -18.21 -22.72 -0.27
C HIS A 45 -17.50 -22.16 -1.51
N GLY A 46 -17.18 -20.84 -1.54
CA GLY A 46 -16.48 -20.24 -2.69
C GLY A 46 -17.29 -20.19 -3.96
N SER A 47 -18.62 -20.07 -3.85
CA SER A 47 -19.54 -20.13 -4.97
C SER A 47 -19.47 -18.96 -5.96
N VAL A 48 -18.80 -17.87 -5.59
CA VAL A 48 -18.68 -16.66 -6.42
C VAL A 48 -17.21 -16.25 -6.47
N LEU A 49 -16.71 -15.93 -7.69
CA LEU A 49 -15.39 -15.32 -7.86
C LEU A 49 -15.54 -13.80 -7.81
N GLN A 50 -14.77 -13.16 -6.91
CA GLN A 50 -14.75 -11.72 -6.76
C GLN A 50 -13.44 -11.16 -7.33
N ALA A 51 -13.56 -10.24 -8.28
CA ALA A 51 -12.46 -9.46 -8.81
C ALA A 51 -11.91 -8.48 -7.77
N SER A 52 -10.61 -8.14 -7.87
CA SER A 52 -10.04 -7.08 -7.07
C SER A 52 -10.63 -5.72 -7.47
N PRO A 53 -10.68 -4.73 -6.56
CA PRO A 53 -11.09 -3.36 -6.90
C PRO A 53 -10.27 -2.77 -8.06
N VAL A 54 -8.97 -3.05 -8.12
CA VAL A 54 -8.10 -2.60 -9.21
C VAL A 54 -8.49 -3.25 -10.54
N LYS A 55 -8.82 -4.55 -10.56
CA LYS A 55 -9.31 -5.22 -11.77
C LYS A 55 -10.62 -4.61 -12.25
N GLU A 56 -11.58 -4.39 -11.37
CA GLU A 56 -12.87 -3.80 -11.72
C GLU A 56 -12.69 -2.45 -12.41
N TYR A 57 -11.85 -1.59 -11.85
CA TYR A 57 -11.55 -0.30 -12.47
C TYR A 57 -10.83 -0.46 -13.82
N ALA A 58 -9.79 -1.28 -13.88
CA ALA A 58 -9.02 -1.51 -15.12
C ALA A 58 -9.90 -2.02 -16.27
N VAL A 59 -10.78 -2.97 -15.99
CA VAL A 59 -11.75 -3.49 -16.97
C VAL A 59 -12.71 -2.39 -17.43
N SER A 60 -13.19 -1.55 -16.53
CA SER A 60 -14.05 -0.40 -16.87
C SER A 60 -13.40 0.60 -17.82
N GLN A 61 -12.06 0.65 -17.83
CA GLN A 61 -11.26 1.54 -18.67
C GLN A 61 -10.65 0.82 -19.90
N ASN A 62 -11.03 -0.42 -20.15
CA ASN A 62 -10.52 -1.26 -21.24
C ASN A 62 -8.98 -1.46 -21.20
N LEU A 63 -8.40 -1.48 -20.01
CA LEU A 63 -6.97 -1.74 -19.84
C LEU A 63 -6.68 -3.25 -19.84
N PRO A 64 -5.59 -3.71 -20.45
CA PRO A 64 -5.15 -5.10 -20.33
C PRO A 64 -4.88 -5.46 -18.86
N VAL A 65 -5.38 -6.60 -18.41
CA VAL A 65 -5.23 -7.09 -17.03
C VAL A 65 -4.54 -8.44 -17.02
N LEU A 66 -3.47 -8.56 -16.24
CA LEU A 66 -2.77 -9.80 -15.96
C LEU A 66 -2.96 -10.19 -14.49
N GLN A 67 -3.27 -11.46 -14.23
CA GLN A 67 -3.55 -11.97 -12.89
C GLN A 67 -2.70 -13.22 -12.60
N PRO A 68 -1.36 -13.09 -12.52
CA PRO A 68 -0.50 -14.24 -12.30
C PRO A 68 -0.68 -14.82 -10.89
N GLU A 69 -0.80 -16.14 -10.79
CA GLU A 69 -0.70 -16.83 -9.50
C GLU A 69 0.74 -16.80 -8.97
N LYS A 70 1.70 -17.01 -9.88
CA LYS A 70 3.14 -16.99 -9.59
C LYS A 70 3.84 -15.92 -10.42
N LEU A 71 4.50 -14.99 -9.74
CA LEU A 71 5.22 -13.88 -10.40
C LEU A 71 6.50 -14.31 -11.15
N LYS A 72 6.99 -15.53 -10.92
CA LYS A 72 8.14 -16.09 -11.61
C LYS A 72 7.74 -17.03 -12.76
N ASP A 73 6.44 -17.16 -13.04
CA ASP A 73 5.97 -17.99 -14.14
C ASP A 73 6.45 -17.45 -15.50
N GLU A 74 7.03 -18.33 -16.32
CA GLU A 74 7.61 -17.97 -17.62
C GLU A 74 6.58 -17.35 -18.59
N ALA A 75 5.35 -17.86 -18.59
CA ALA A 75 4.28 -17.33 -19.41
C ALA A 75 3.91 -15.91 -18.99
N PHE A 76 3.80 -15.65 -17.69
CA PHE A 76 3.56 -14.30 -17.16
C PHE A 76 4.71 -13.35 -17.49
N LEU A 77 5.95 -13.77 -17.30
CA LEU A 77 7.11 -12.94 -17.63
C LEU A 77 7.17 -12.58 -19.12
N ALA A 78 6.79 -13.51 -19.99
CA ALA A 78 6.69 -13.25 -21.43
C ALA A 78 5.59 -12.21 -21.75
N GLU A 79 4.42 -12.32 -21.14
CA GLU A 79 3.33 -11.33 -21.28
C GLU A 79 3.75 -9.95 -20.75
N LEU A 80 4.43 -9.90 -19.61
CA LEU A 80 4.92 -8.65 -19.04
C LEU A 80 5.96 -7.98 -19.94
N ARG A 81 6.92 -8.75 -20.48
CA ARG A 81 7.90 -8.22 -21.44
C ARG A 81 7.24 -7.68 -22.70
N ALA A 82 6.20 -8.36 -23.20
CA ALA A 82 5.46 -7.95 -24.39
C ALA A 82 4.76 -6.60 -24.24
N LEU A 83 4.48 -6.17 -23.00
CA LEU A 83 3.95 -4.83 -22.71
C LEU A 83 4.98 -3.73 -22.92
N GLU A 84 6.27 -4.06 -23.00
CA GLU A 84 7.37 -3.10 -23.24
C GLU A 84 7.29 -1.88 -22.30
N ALA A 85 7.11 -2.13 -21.00
CA ALA A 85 7.02 -1.07 -20.00
C ALA A 85 8.35 -0.31 -19.87
N ASP A 86 8.28 1.00 -19.86
CA ASP A 86 9.39 1.89 -19.51
C ASP A 86 9.52 2.07 -18.00
N LEU A 87 8.39 2.04 -17.30
CA LEU A 87 8.26 2.25 -15.87
C LEU A 87 7.20 1.30 -15.31
N GLN A 88 7.45 0.76 -14.14
CA GLN A 88 6.44 0.03 -13.35
C GLN A 88 6.12 0.80 -12.07
N ILE A 89 4.84 0.82 -11.71
CA ILE A 89 4.34 1.47 -10.49
C ILE A 89 3.60 0.45 -9.66
N VAL A 90 3.94 0.35 -8.39
CA VAL A 90 3.36 -0.61 -7.44
C VAL A 90 2.68 0.14 -6.31
N VAL A 91 1.43 -0.21 -6.04
CA VAL A 91 0.67 0.31 -4.90
C VAL A 91 -0.09 -0.85 -4.25
N ALA A 92 0.22 -1.15 -2.99
CA ALA A 92 -0.44 -2.21 -2.23
C ALA A 92 -0.54 -3.53 -3.01
N PHE A 93 0.59 -4.12 -3.27
CA PHE A 93 0.73 -5.39 -3.97
C PHE A 93 1.67 -6.34 -3.22
N ARG A 94 1.72 -7.60 -3.62
CA ARG A 94 2.67 -8.56 -3.05
C ARG A 94 4.11 -8.25 -3.45
N MET A 95 5.06 -8.83 -2.71
CA MET A 95 6.49 -8.69 -2.99
C MET A 95 6.80 -9.15 -4.41
N LEU A 96 7.53 -8.31 -5.15
CA LEU A 96 7.97 -8.62 -6.51
C LEU A 96 9.35 -9.26 -6.51
N PRO A 97 9.57 -10.31 -7.32
CA PRO A 97 10.93 -10.82 -7.58
C PRO A 97 11.72 -9.84 -8.45
N GLU A 98 13.04 -9.91 -8.35
CA GLU A 98 13.95 -9.04 -9.11
C GLU A 98 13.69 -9.06 -10.63
N VAL A 99 13.43 -10.24 -11.18
CA VAL A 99 13.13 -10.40 -12.60
C VAL A 99 11.94 -9.57 -13.07
N VAL A 100 11.03 -9.22 -12.19
CA VAL A 100 9.87 -8.35 -12.46
C VAL A 100 10.24 -6.88 -12.23
N TRP A 101 10.69 -6.51 -11.01
CA TRP A 101 10.89 -5.09 -10.70
C TRP A 101 12.09 -4.46 -11.40
N ASN A 102 13.08 -5.25 -11.82
CA ASN A 102 14.25 -4.76 -12.56
C ASN A 102 14.08 -4.80 -14.09
N MET A 103 12.90 -5.15 -14.58
CA MET A 103 12.64 -5.30 -16.02
C MET A 103 12.61 -3.96 -16.77
N PRO A 104 11.92 -2.90 -16.32
CA PRO A 104 11.78 -1.67 -17.08
C PRO A 104 13.02 -0.77 -16.95
N ARG A 105 13.33 -0.04 -18.03
CA ARG A 105 14.52 0.82 -18.09
C ARG A 105 14.57 1.93 -17.04
N PHE A 106 13.41 2.44 -16.60
CA PHE A 106 13.32 3.46 -15.55
C PHE A 106 13.02 2.88 -14.17
N GLY A 107 13.07 1.55 -14.05
CA GLY A 107 12.86 0.87 -12.79
C GLY A 107 11.40 0.76 -12.37
N THR A 108 11.21 0.40 -11.12
CA THR A 108 9.91 0.21 -10.50
C THR A 108 9.87 1.01 -9.20
N PHE A 109 8.89 1.89 -9.05
CA PHE A 109 8.67 2.54 -7.77
C PHE A 109 7.37 2.10 -7.10
N ASN A 110 7.36 2.19 -5.77
CA ASN A 110 6.22 1.88 -4.92
C ASN A 110 5.72 3.16 -4.26
N LEU A 111 4.41 3.24 -4.05
CA LEU A 111 3.78 4.18 -3.13
C LEU A 111 3.56 3.48 -1.80
N HIS A 112 4.25 3.93 -0.74
CA HIS A 112 4.12 3.42 0.61
C HIS A 112 3.41 4.42 1.52
N ALA A 113 2.48 3.93 2.33
CA ALA A 113 1.62 4.78 3.17
C ALA A 113 2.27 5.08 4.53
N SER A 114 3.50 5.58 4.50
CA SER A 114 4.20 6.12 5.66
C SER A 114 5.26 7.13 5.21
N LEU A 115 5.84 7.84 6.17
CA LEU A 115 7.05 8.63 5.99
C LEU A 115 8.26 7.71 6.17
N LEU A 116 8.67 7.00 5.10
CA LEU A 116 9.87 6.17 5.14
C LEU A 116 11.10 7.00 5.57
N PRO A 117 12.01 6.42 6.32
CA PRO A 117 12.20 5.00 6.67
C PRO A 117 11.33 4.47 7.81
N GLN A 118 10.47 5.28 8.40
CA GLN A 118 9.55 4.82 9.44
C GLN A 118 8.47 3.90 8.85
N TYR A 119 8.08 2.88 9.61
CA TYR A 119 6.97 1.98 9.27
C TYR A 119 7.16 1.21 7.97
N ARG A 120 8.36 0.71 7.72
CA ARG A 120 8.57 -0.33 6.71
C ARG A 120 7.74 -1.56 7.06
N GLY A 121 7.05 -2.16 6.10
CA GLY A 121 6.27 -3.36 6.32
C GLY A 121 4.81 -3.28 5.88
N ALA A 122 3.98 -4.16 6.43
CA ALA A 122 2.67 -4.51 5.88
C ALA A 122 1.51 -3.58 6.32
N ALA A 123 1.60 -2.91 7.47
CA ALA A 123 0.49 -2.15 8.06
C ALA A 123 0.90 -0.74 8.53
N PRO A 124 1.51 0.08 7.67
CA PRO A 124 2.10 1.37 8.07
C PRO A 124 1.06 2.36 8.60
N ILE A 125 -0.14 2.41 8.03
CA ILE A 125 -1.19 3.35 8.45
C ILE A 125 -1.67 3.01 9.86
N ASN A 126 -1.97 1.73 10.11
CA ASN A 126 -2.43 1.28 11.42
C ASN A 126 -1.40 1.59 12.52
N TRP A 127 -0.13 1.24 12.28
CA TRP A 127 0.90 1.39 13.31
C TRP A 127 1.21 2.85 13.63
N ALA A 128 1.13 3.78 12.67
CA ALA A 128 1.28 5.19 12.95
C ALA A 128 0.19 5.69 13.93
N VAL A 129 -1.07 5.31 13.71
CA VAL A 129 -2.19 5.69 14.58
C VAL A 129 -2.12 4.98 15.93
N ILE A 130 -1.85 3.66 15.94
CA ILE A 130 -1.68 2.86 17.17
C ILE A 130 -0.59 3.45 18.09
N ASN A 131 0.50 3.91 17.50
CA ASN A 131 1.61 4.50 18.27
C ASN A 131 1.35 5.94 18.71
N GLY A 132 0.20 6.53 18.34
CA GLY A 132 -0.18 7.87 18.75
C GLY A 132 0.59 8.97 18.02
N ASP A 133 1.09 8.71 16.83
CA ASP A 133 1.78 9.71 16.03
C ASP A 133 0.81 10.84 15.65
N THR A 134 1.31 12.06 15.63
CA THR A 134 0.56 13.26 15.23
C THR A 134 0.73 13.59 13.74
N GLU A 135 1.57 12.84 13.06
CA GLU A 135 1.86 13.00 11.64
C GLU A 135 2.19 11.65 11.01
N THR A 136 1.78 11.47 9.76
CA THR A 136 2.19 10.40 8.87
C THR A 136 2.32 10.96 7.47
N GLY A 137 2.34 10.13 6.46
CA GLY A 137 2.41 10.58 5.07
C GLY A 137 2.50 9.44 4.09
N VAL A 138 2.87 9.79 2.87
CA VAL A 138 3.11 8.87 1.77
C VAL A 138 4.49 9.09 1.18
N THR A 139 5.11 8.02 0.72
CA THR A 139 6.44 8.03 0.13
C THR A 139 6.42 7.27 -1.19
N THR A 140 6.98 7.85 -2.25
CA THR A 140 7.38 7.10 -3.44
C THR A 140 8.86 6.76 -3.35
N PHE A 141 9.21 5.51 -3.64
CA PHE A 141 10.59 5.01 -3.56
C PHE A 141 10.84 3.89 -4.56
N PHE A 142 12.08 3.71 -4.99
CA PHE A 142 12.45 2.62 -5.88
C PHE A 142 12.51 1.29 -5.15
N LEU A 143 12.06 0.22 -5.81
CA LEU A 143 12.19 -1.14 -5.29
C LEU A 143 13.65 -1.61 -5.34
N THR A 144 14.02 -2.39 -4.33
CA THR A 144 15.30 -3.08 -4.19
C THR A 144 15.06 -4.49 -3.67
N HIS A 145 16.13 -5.23 -3.36
CA HIS A 145 16.02 -6.60 -2.81
C HIS A 145 15.38 -6.65 -1.42
N GLU A 146 15.61 -5.63 -0.60
CA GLU A 146 15.06 -5.56 0.75
C GLU A 146 13.76 -4.78 0.78
N ILE A 147 12.80 -5.25 1.59
CA ILE A 147 11.47 -4.66 1.69
C ILE A 147 11.54 -3.20 2.16
N ASP A 148 10.95 -2.31 1.36
CA ASP A 148 10.73 -0.90 1.67
C ASP A 148 12.00 -0.10 2.02
N THR A 149 13.17 -0.53 1.50
CA THR A 149 14.47 0.10 1.81
C THR A 149 15.05 0.94 0.68
N GLY A 150 14.44 0.96 -0.49
CA GLY A 150 14.97 1.66 -1.65
C GLY A 150 14.98 3.18 -1.51
N LYS A 151 15.69 3.84 -2.42
CA LYS A 151 15.86 5.30 -2.40
C LYS A 151 14.52 6.02 -2.52
N ILE A 152 14.32 7.00 -1.65
CA ILE A 152 13.12 7.86 -1.61
C ILE A 152 13.17 8.85 -2.76
N ILE A 153 12.05 8.94 -3.52
CA ILE A 153 11.88 9.90 -4.60
C ILE A 153 11.19 11.15 -4.08
N ARG A 154 10.01 10.98 -3.43
CA ARG A 154 9.22 12.08 -2.86
C ARG A 154 8.43 11.61 -1.65
N GLN A 155 8.09 12.58 -0.81
CA GLN A 155 7.22 12.39 0.35
C GLN A 155 6.22 13.51 0.46
N LYS A 156 5.03 13.20 0.99
CA LYS A 156 4.04 14.18 1.45
C LYS A 156 3.60 13.86 2.85
N HIS A 157 3.42 14.88 3.65
CA HIS A 157 3.08 14.82 5.07
C HIS A 157 1.59 15.02 5.29
N LEU A 158 1.01 14.26 6.20
CA LEU A 158 -0.39 14.34 6.63
C LEU A 158 -0.45 14.43 8.15
N PRO A 159 -1.04 15.51 8.73
CA PRO A 159 -1.29 15.55 10.17
C PRO A 159 -2.37 14.54 10.55
N ILE A 160 -2.21 13.92 11.72
CA ILE A 160 -3.20 13.03 12.34
C ILE A 160 -3.80 13.76 13.53
N ALA A 161 -5.10 14.03 13.46
CA ALA A 161 -5.82 14.59 14.60
C ALA A 161 -6.06 13.51 15.68
N ASP A 162 -6.18 13.93 16.93
CA ASP A 162 -6.38 13.00 18.05
C ASP A 162 -7.71 12.23 17.94
N THR A 163 -8.65 12.74 17.17
CA THR A 163 -9.96 12.12 16.88
C THR A 163 -9.98 11.27 15.61
N ASP A 164 -8.90 11.25 14.84
CA ASP A 164 -8.86 10.47 13.60
C ASP A 164 -8.67 8.98 13.92
N ASP A 165 -9.48 8.14 13.30
CA ASP A 165 -9.26 6.71 13.27
C ASP A 165 -8.44 6.29 12.02
N VAL A 166 -8.05 5.03 11.94
CA VAL A 166 -7.27 4.55 10.80
C VAL A 166 -8.04 4.62 9.48
N GLY A 167 -9.37 4.55 9.49
CA GLY A 167 -10.19 4.70 8.30
C GLY A 167 -10.09 6.09 7.69
N ILE A 168 -10.16 7.12 8.52
CA ILE A 168 -10.01 8.53 8.11
C ILE A 168 -8.60 8.77 7.55
N VAL A 169 -7.57 8.30 8.24
CA VAL A 169 -6.18 8.46 7.80
C VAL A 169 -5.92 7.70 6.49
N HIS A 170 -6.44 6.47 6.38
CA HIS A 170 -6.37 5.67 5.16
C HIS A 170 -6.93 6.41 3.95
N ASP A 171 -8.13 6.96 4.05
CA ASP A 171 -8.79 7.65 2.94
C ASP A 171 -8.04 8.93 2.55
N ALA A 172 -7.53 9.68 3.52
CA ALA A 172 -6.71 10.86 3.26
C ALA A 172 -5.38 10.51 2.58
N LEU A 173 -4.69 9.46 3.02
CA LEU A 173 -3.44 9.00 2.42
C LEU A 173 -3.67 8.39 1.02
N MET A 174 -4.79 7.74 0.79
CA MET A 174 -5.18 7.22 -0.52
C MET A 174 -5.27 8.34 -1.56
N THR A 175 -5.94 9.41 -1.24
CA THR A 175 -6.07 10.60 -2.12
C THR A 175 -4.74 11.32 -2.30
N MET A 176 -4.02 11.57 -1.21
CA MET A 176 -2.71 12.22 -1.24
C MET A 176 -1.70 11.40 -2.05
N GLY A 177 -1.71 10.07 -1.86
CA GLY A 177 -0.82 9.15 -2.55
C GLY A 177 -1.06 9.11 -4.06
N ALA A 178 -2.31 9.19 -4.51
CA ALA A 178 -2.65 9.27 -5.92
C ALA A 178 -2.01 10.50 -6.58
N GLY A 179 -2.07 11.64 -5.92
CA GLY A 179 -1.39 12.86 -6.37
C GLY A 179 0.13 12.74 -6.38
N LEU A 180 0.71 12.07 -5.38
CA LEU A 180 2.15 11.86 -5.32
C LEU A 180 2.65 10.90 -6.42
N VAL A 181 1.87 9.90 -6.78
CA VAL A 181 2.21 8.99 -7.90
C VAL A 181 2.33 9.76 -9.20
N THR A 182 1.34 10.59 -9.55
CA THR A 182 1.38 11.39 -10.78
C THR A 182 2.51 12.41 -10.76
N GLU A 183 2.74 13.09 -9.63
CA GLU A 183 3.86 14.00 -9.45
C GLU A 183 5.21 13.30 -9.65
N THR A 184 5.37 12.08 -9.15
CA THR A 184 6.59 11.29 -9.32
C THR A 184 6.83 10.94 -10.79
N VAL A 185 5.79 10.58 -11.53
CA VAL A 185 5.91 10.34 -12.98
C VAL A 185 6.29 11.62 -13.72
N ASP A 186 5.70 12.74 -13.35
CA ASP A 186 6.03 14.05 -13.97
C ASP A 186 7.50 14.41 -13.76
N LEU A 187 8.07 14.15 -12.59
CA LEU A 187 9.51 14.33 -12.33
C LEU A 187 10.38 13.49 -13.26
N LEU A 188 9.97 12.25 -13.54
CA LEU A 188 10.67 11.40 -14.50
C LEU A 188 10.61 12.01 -15.92
N LEU A 189 9.44 12.44 -16.35
CA LEU A 189 9.23 13.03 -17.68
C LEU A 189 10.04 14.31 -17.88
N GLU A 190 10.20 15.11 -16.83
CA GLU A 190 11.00 16.35 -16.81
C GLU A 190 12.51 16.10 -16.65
N GLY A 191 12.93 14.86 -16.40
CA GLY A 191 14.32 14.53 -16.12
C GLY A 191 14.82 15.05 -14.76
N LYS A 192 13.89 15.26 -13.82
CA LYS A 192 14.17 15.81 -12.47
C LYS A 192 13.98 14.79 -11.36
N MET A 193 13.91 13.50 -11.70
CA MET A 193 13.78 12.44 -10.70
C MET A 193 15.11 12.25 -9.99
N ASP A 194 15.20 12.75 -8.76
CA ASP A 194 16.31 12.59 -7.85
C ASP A 194 15.88 11.74 -6.67
N ALA A 195 16.63 10.68 -6.38
CA ALA A 195 16.27 9.72 -5.34
C ALA A 195 17.38 9.66 -4.28
N VAL A 196 16.97 9.77 -3.02
CA VAL A 196 17.86 9.89 -1.85
C VAL A 196 17.85 8.59 -1.05
N PRO A 197 19.04 8.04 -0.69
CA PRO A 197 19.13 6.87 0.18
C PRO A 197 18.41 7.09 1.52
N GLN A 198 17.71 6.07 2.00
CA GLN A 198 16.95 6.19 3.26
C GLN A 198 17.84 6.42 4.47
N GLU A 199 19.12 5.99 4.41
CA GLU A 199 20.12 6.19 5.46
C GLU A 199 20.40 7.68 5.75
N GLU A 200 20.05 8.57 4.85
CA GLU A 200 20.18 10.01 5.08
C GLU A 200 19.07 10.59 5.97
N PHE A 201 18.01 9.82 6.24
CA PHE A 201 16.83 10.24 7.02
C PHE A 201 16.89 9.84 8.49
N PHE A 202 17.88 9.06 8.92
CA PHE A 202 18.04 8.66 10.32
C PHE A 202 19.52 8.53 10.69
N LYS A 203 19.84 8.68 11.97
CA LYS A 203 21.21 8.52 12.48
C LYS A 203 21.43 7.15 13.09
N ASP A 204 20.44 6.65 13.81
CA ASP A 204 20.48 5.35 14.50
C ASP A 204 19.36 4.45 13.98
N PRO A 205 19.67 3.25 13.46
CA PRO A 205 18.63 2.27 13.06
C PRO A 205 17.64 1.92 14.17
N ALA A 206 18.01 2.08 15.45
CA ALA A 206 17.12 1.85 16.58
C ALA A 206 15.95 2.85 16.66
N GLU A 207 16.04 3.99 15.97
CA GLU A 207 14.94 4.97 15.87
C GLU A 207 13.83 4.53 14.91
N LEU A 208 14.07 3.50 14.11
CA LEU A 208 13.13 3.04 13.10
C LEU A 208 12.07 2.13 13.72
N ARG A 209 10.81 2.48 13.49
CA ARG A 209 9.66 1.70 13.93
C ARG A 209 9.14 0.87 12.77
N PRO A 210 9.00 -0.47 12.93
CA PRO A 210 8.44 -1.35 11.91
C PRO A 210 6.91 -1.29 11.88
N ALA A 211 6.33 -1.75 10.77
CA ALA A 211 4.89 -1.91 10.61
C ALA A 211 4.54 -3.37 10.25
N PRO A 212 4.67 -4.30 11.19
CA PRO A 212 4.40 -5.70 10.94
C PRO A 212 2.93 -5.94 10.59
N LYS A 213 2.69 -7.05 9.91
CA LYS A 213 1.33 -7.49 9.58
C LYS A 213 0.49 -7.63 10.85
N ILE A 214 -0.73 -7.15 10.78
CA ILE A 214 -1.72 -7.24 11.86
C ILE A 214 -2.54 -8.53 11.70
N PHE A 215 -2.56 -9.34 12.75
CA PHE A 215 -3.34 -10.55 12.86
C PHE A 215 -4.48 -10.35 13.87
N LYS A 216 -5.43 -11.28 13.92
CA LYS A 216 -6.54 -11.21 14.88
C LYS A 216 -6.04 -11.04 16.31
N GLU A 217 -5.03 -11.80 16.71
CA GLU A 217 -4.47 -11.71 18.08
C GLU A 217 -3.80 -10.36 18.36
N THR A 218 -3.21 -9.73 17.35
CA THR A 218 -2.65 -8.38 17.48
C THR A 218 -3.71 -7.36 17.89
N CYS A 219 -4.96 -7.56 17.48
CA CYS A 219 -6.08 -6.66 17.73
C CYS A 219 -6.71 -6.83 19.13
N ARG A 220 -6.27 -7.81 19.94
CA ARG A 220 -6.76 -8.00 21.30
C ARG A 220 -6.30 -6.85 22.21
N ILE A 221 -7.27 -6.23 22.90
CA ILE A 221 -6.98 -5.09 23.78
C ILE A 221 -6.23 -5.57 25.02
N ASN A 222 -5.09 -4.96 25.30
CA ASN A 222 -4.43 -5.04 26.59
C ASN A 222 -4.94 -3.90 27.49
N TRP A 223 -5.80 -4.22 28.44
CA TRP A 223 -6.37 -3.24 29.36
C TRP A 223 -5.39 -2.75 30.42
N ASN A 224 -4.26 -3.45 30.60
CA ASN A 224 -3.28 -3.12 31.63
C ASN A 224 -2.21 -2.15 31.10
N GLN A 225 -2.65 -0.99 30.61
CA GLN A 225 -1.80 0.07 30.08
C GLN A 225 -2.51 1.44 30.19
N PRO A 226 -1.78 2.56 30.01
CA PRO A 226 -2.38 3.88 30.07
C PRO A 226 -3.56 4.07 29.13
N LEU A 227 -4.58 4.82 29.57
CA LEU A 227 -5.81 5.06 28.80
C LEU A 227 -5.52 5.58 27.38
N LYS A 228 -4.57 6.51 27.23
CA LYS A 228 -4.20 7.07 25.92
C LYS A 228 -3.71 5.98 24.95
N LYS A 229 -2.95 5.01 25.45
CA LYS A 229 -2.49 3.88 24.62
C LYS A 229 -3.62 2.96 24.20
N ILE A 230 -4.59 2.72 25.06
CA ILE A 230 -5.79 1.96 24.71
C ILE A 230 -6.61 2.72 23.68
N TYR A 231 -6.80 4.01 23.86
CA TYR A 231 -7.51 4.88 22.93
C TYR A 231 -6.87 4.87 21.54
N ASP A 232 -5.56 5.09 21.45
CA ASP A 232 -4.83 5.07 20.18
C ASP A 232 -4.85 3.69 19.52
N PHE A 233 -4.77 2.63 20.30
CA PHE A 233 -4.88 1.26 19.81
C PHE A 233 -6.25 0.98 19.17
N VAL A 234 -7.33 1.38 19.85
CA VAL A 234 -8.69 1.20 19.33
C VAL A 234 -8.92 2.01 18.05
N ARG A 235 -8.60 3.30 18.05
CA ARG A 235 -8.76 4.12 16.83
C ARG A 235 -7.85 3.72 15.70
N GLY A 236 -6.65 3.19 15.98
CA GLY A 236 -5.71 2.67 15.00
C GLY A 236 -6.15 1.36 14.34
N LEU A 237 -7.19 0.73 14.85
CA LEU A 237 -7.81 -0.48 14.31
C LEU A 237 -9.25 -0.27 13.84
N SER A 238 -9.83 0.92 14.04
CA SER A 238 -11.21 1.25 13.65
C SER A 238 -11.25 1.94 12.28
N PRO A 239 -12.19 1.60 11.41
CA PRO A 239 -13.26 0.60 11.58
C PRO A 239 -12.83 -0.84 11.30
N TYR A 240 -11.65 -1.07 10.75
CA TYR A 240 -11.16 -2.39 10.37
C TYR A 240 -9.65 -2.52 10.64
N PRO A 241 -9.18 -3.67 11.14
CA PRO A 241 -9.90 -4.92 11.43
C PRO A 241 -10.76 -4.91 12.70
N ALA A 242 -10.73 -3.87 13.50
CA ALA A 242 -11.31 -3.63 14.79
C ALA A 242 -10.53 -4.26 15.96
N ALA A 243 -10.37 -3.48 17.04
CA ALA A 243 -9.90 -4.01 18.32
C ALA A 243 -10.97 -4.92 18.94
N TRP A 244 -10.56 -5.87 19.77
CA TRP A 244 -11.50 -6.76 20.43
C TRP A 244 -11.07 -7.10 21.85
N THR A 245 -12.06 -7.54 22.64
CA THR A 245 -11.86 -8.04 23.99
C THR A 245 -12.77 -9.24 24.25
N GLU A 246 -12.59 -9.91 25.36
CA GLU A 246 -13.48 -10.96 25.83
C GLU A 246 -14.25 -10.49 27.06
N LEU A 247 -15.56 -10.74 27.05
CA LEU A 247 -16.40 -10.70 28.24
C LEU A 247 -16.47 -12.13 28.82
N VAL A 248 -16.26 -12.25 30.10
CA VAL A 248 -16.34 -13.50 30.83
C VAL A 248 -17.58 -13.46 31.73
N ALA A 249 -18.53 -14.34 31.50
CA ALA A 249 -19.72 -14.47 32.32
C ALA A 249 -19.42 -15.21 33.64
N PRO A 250 -20.29 -15.10 34.66
CA PRO A 250 -20.09 -15.78 35.94
C PRO A 250 -19.99 -17.30 35.83
N ASP A 251 -20.59 -17.90 34.80
CA ASP A 251 -20.51 -19.33 34.50
C ASP A 251 -19.21 -19.75 33.77
N GLY A 252 -18.30 -18.79 33.52
CA GLY A 252 -17.04 -19.01 32.81
C GLY A 252 -17.16 -18.98 31.28
N SER A 253 -18.36 -18.81 30.73
CA SER A 253 -18.53 -18.63 29.27
C SER A 253 -17.89 -17.33 28.80
N ARG A 254 -17.34 -17.31 27.57
CA ARG A 254 -16.61 -16.19 26.98
C ARG A 254 -17.29 -15.71 25.71
N MET A 255 -17.36 -14.42 25.54
CA MET A 255 -17.90 -13.76 24.35
C MET A 255 -16.89 -12.73 23.85
N ALA A 256 -16.51 -12.84 22.56
CA ALA A 256 -15.69 -11.83 21.92
C ALA A 256 -16.53 -10.58 21.57
N LEU A 257 -16.01 -9.41 21.92
CA LEU A 257 -16.64 -8.11 21.67
C LEU A 257 -15.67 -7.23 20.87
N LYS A 258 -16.15 -6.68 19.75
CA LYS A 258 -15.40 -5.66 19.01
C LYS A 258 -15.62 -4.30 19.67
N VAL A 259 -14.55 -3.48 19.66
CA VAL A 259 -14.53 -2.15 20.22
C VAL A 259 -14.07 -1.16 19.14
N TYR A 260 -14.83 -0.08 18.96
CA TYR A 260 -14.61 0.95 17.93
C TYR A 260 -14.37 2.32 18.54
#